data_f205b99ad2361b4ad88216ff795d3c9a
#
_entry.id   f205b99ad2361b4ad88216ff795d3c9a
#
_cell.length_a   1.000
_cell.length_b   1.000
_cell.length_c   1.000
_cell.angle_alpha   90.00
_cell.angle_beta   90.00
_cell.angle_gamma   90.00
#
_symmetry.space_group_name_H-M   'P 1'
#
loop_
_entity.id
_entity.type
_entity.pdbx_description
1 polymer ?
#
loop_
_entity_poly.entity_id
_entity_poly.type
_entity_poly.pdbx_seq_one_letter_code
_entity_poly.pdbx_strand_id
1 'polypeptide(L)'
;MERLTLTLTPQEAAIWPEKHPGWRIVKRSVDARQRDIKILLTVESGEELADSYTPPVYLDVSAPDTPEVNIIGMGPAGLFAALTLIEHGLRPVIFERGKDVSERKKDIALLNRNEGLNAESNYCFGEGGAGTFSDGKLFSRSSKRGNMQRVMELFHYFGANDGVLYEAHAHIGSDKLPGIIRRMRETIIEHGGQVHFGSCIQRLDLSRPTILAIGHSAHDTYRALLEQGIRLEPKGMAMGVRVEHPQALIDRLMYHNSPLRAQGLLPAASYRLVTQVNSRLGRRGVYSFCMCPGGHIVPAASEPESIIVNGMSASHRNSPFANSGIVVELHPEDLGLNTSALDWLAYQERLEHLAWQQGALVAGQPDSAIAPAQRLDDFVAGRASKDLPKTSYLPGCIPSRLDQWLPEIIGESLREGFRHFDRQYPGFVTREAVVLGVESRSSSAIRIPRDPLTMTHPDHPNLYPAGEGAGYAGGITSSALDGIRAAEAVCERLQTHKNK
;
A
#
# COMPACT_ATOMS: atom_id res chain seq x y z
N MET A 1 -22.61 1.85 -29.92
CA MET A 1 -22.16 1.24 -28.63
C MET A 1 -23.33 1.22 -27.66
N GLU A 2 -23.72 0.05 -27.20
CA GLU A 2 -24.78 -0.11 -26.19
C GLU A 2 -24.12 -0.42 -24.84
N ARG A 3 -24.59 0.20 -23.75
CA ARG A 3 -24.09 0.00 -22.39
C ARG A 3 -25.21 -0.39 -21.45
N LEU A 4 -25.06 -1.52 -20.76
CA LEU A 4 -26.05 -2.06 -19.83
C LEU A 4 -25.44 -2.29 -18.45
N THR A 5 -26.26 -2.14 -17.42
CA THR A 5 -25.93 -2.55 -16.06
C THR A 5 -26.89 -3.66 -15.64
N LEU A 6 -26.34 -4.82 -15.32
CA LEU A 6 -27.06 -6.05 -14.98
C LEU A 6 -26.87 -6.34 -13.49
N THR A 7 -27.93 -6.86 -12.87
CA THR A 7 -27.90 -7.40 -11.51
C THR A 7 -28.17 -8.89 -11.59
N LEU A 8 -27.16 -9.70 -11.40
CA LEU A 8 -27.19 -11.15 -11.62
C LEU A 8 -26.94 -11.91 -10.32
N THR A 9 -27.39 -13.16 -10.27
CA THR A 9 -26.91 -14.10 -9.26
C THR A 9 -25.44 -14.46 -9.56
N PRO A 10 -24.65 -14.93 -8.58
CA PRO A 10 -23.28 -15.39 -8.83
C PRO A 10 -23.18 -16.50 -9.90
N GLN A 11 -24.18 -17.40 -9.97
CA GLN A 11 -24.25 -18.45 -10.98
C GLN A 11 -24.47 -17.89 -12.39
N GLU A 12 -25.44 -16.97 -12.55
CA GLU A 12 -25.69 -16.31 -13.84
C GLU A 12 -24.48 -15.50 -14.30
N ALA A 13 -23.83 -14.78 -13.37
CA ALA A 13 -22.66 -13.96 -13.68
C ALA A 13 -21.44 -14.82 -14.11
N ALA A 14 -21.31 -16.04 -13.58
CA ALA A 14 -20.21 -16.94 -13.92
C ALA A 14 -20.30 -17.43 -15.39
N ILE A 15 -21.52 -17.64 -15.93
CA ILE A 15 -21.72 -18.14 -17.29
C ILE A 15 -22.08 -17.01 -18.28
N TRP A 16 -22.20 -15.78 -17.79
CA TRP A 16 -22.65 -14.66 -18.62
C TRP A 16 -21.73 -14.37 -19.83
N PRO A 17 -20.38 -14.36 -19.68
CA PRO A 17 -19.47 -14.10 -20.79
C PRO A 17 -19.60 -15.13 -21.93
N GLU A 18 -19.78 -16.41 -21.59
CA GLU A 18 -19.93 -17.49 -22.57
C GLU A 18 -21.24 -17.35 -23.38
N LYS A 19 -22.29 -16.87 -22.74
CA LYS A 19 -23.61 -16.67 -23.39
C LYS A 19 -23.67 -15.39 -24.21
N HIS A 20 -22.77 -14.44 -24.00
CA HIS A 20 -22.79 -13.14 -24.64
C HIS A 20 -21.41 -12.73 -25.21
N PRO A 21 -20.86 -13.49 -26.17
CA PRO A 21 -19.48 -13.30 -26.66
C PRO A 21 -19.24 -11.95 -27.34
N GLY A 22 -20.31 -11.25 -27.77
CA GLY A 22 -20.20 -9.89 -28.36
C GLY A 22 -20.21 -8.74 -27.34
N TRP A 23 -20.16 -9.06 -26.04
CA TRP A 23 -20.22 -8.05 -24.99
C TRP A 23 -18.93 -8.07 -24.16
N ARG A 24 -18.39 -6.89 -23.85
CA ARG A 24 -17.25 -6.70 -22.95
C ARG A 24 -17.72 -6.29 -21.58
N ILE A 25 -17.17 -6.91 -20.54
CA ILE A 25 -17.35 -6.47 -19.16
C ILE A 25 -16.45 -5.27 -18.92
N VAL A 26 -17.03 -4.13 -18.51
CA VAL A 26 -16.30 -2.90 -18.16
C VAL A 26 -16.30 -2.61 -16.67
N LYS A 27 -17.19 -3.26 -15.91
CA LYS A 27 -17.16 -3.23 -14.45
C LYS A 27 -17.83 -4.48 -13.87
N ARG A 28 -17.20 -5.06 -12.85
CA ARG A 28 -17.76 -6.15 -12.06
C ARG A 28 -17.59 -5.87 -10.58
N SER A 29 -18.66 -6.08 -9.80
CA SER A 29 -18.60 -5.96 -8.33
C SER A 29 -19.54 -6.94 -7.65
N VAL A 30 -19.15 -7.40 -6.45
CA VAL A 30 -19.98 -8.24 -5.57
C VAL A 30 -20.77 -7.33 -4.65
N ASP A 31 -22.09 -7.50 -4.60
CA ASP A 31 -22.97 -6.88 -3.62
C ASP A 31 -23.45 -7.94 -2.62
N ALA A 32 -22.84 -7.96 -1.46
CA ALA A 32 -23.14 -8.85 -0.34
C ALA A 32 -23.74 -8.10 0.87
N ARG A 33 -24.34 -6.93 0.66
CA ARG A 33 -24.99 -6.17 1.74
C ARG A 33 -26.23 -6.88 2.30
N GLN A 34 -26.82 -7.78 1.53
CA GLN A 34 -27.98 -8.59 1.91
C GLN A 34 -27.64 -10.08 1.76
N ARG A 35 -28.48 -10.95 2.36
CA ARG A 35 -28.32 -12.41 2.27
C ARG A 35 -28.39 -12.92 0.82
N ASP A 36 -29.19 -12.28 -0.03
CA ASP A 36 -29.25 -12.56 -1.46
C ASP A 36 -28.13 -11.82 -2.18
N ILE A 37 -26.96 -12.47 -2.25
CA ILE A 37 -25.75 -11.91 -2.83
C ILE A 37 -25.92 -11.74 -4.34
N LYS A 38 -25.59 -10.56 -4.85
CA LYS A 38 -25.68 -10.20 -6.28
C LYS A 38 -24.30 -9.85 -6.86
N ILE A 39 -24.17 -10.08 -8.16
CA ILE A 39 -23.07 -9.56 -8.96
C ILE A 39 -23.61 -8.46 -9.84
N LEU A 40 -23.00 -7.29 -9.71
CA LEU A 40 -23.32 -6.14 -10.57
C LEU A 40 -22.31 -6.14 -11.73
N LEU A 41 -22.81 -6.30 -12.97
CA LEU A 41 -22.01 -6.20 -14.18
C LEU A 41 -22.41 -4.95 -14.96
N THR A 42 -21.44 -4.13 -15.34
CA THR A 42 -21.63 -3.16 -16.41
C THR A 42 -20.95 -3.71 -17.65
N VAL A 43 -21.68 -3.76 -18.77
CA VAL A 43 -21.23 -4.38 -20.01
C VAL A 43 -21.47 -3.44 -21.18
N GLU A 44 -20.66 -3.58 -22.22
CA GLU A 44 -20.73 -2.79 -23.45
C GLU A 44 -20.69 -3.69 -24.68
N SER A 45 -21.49 -3.35 -25.73
CA SER A 45 -21.44 -3.99 -27.04
C SER A 45 -21.31 -2.96 -28.15
N GLY A 46 -20.74 -3.35 -29.30
CA GLY A 46 -20.61 -2.51 -30.49
C GLY A 46 -19.42 -2.93 -31.35
N GLU A 47 -19.43 -2.53 -32.64
CA GLU A 47 -18.37 -2.88 -33.60
C GLU A 47 -17.01 -2.26 -33.26
N GLU A 48 -16.97 -1.18 -32.46
CA GLU A 48 -15.75 -0.47 -32.03
C GLU A 48 -15.11 -1.04 -30.75
N LEU A 49 -15.56 -2.18 -30.21
CA LEU A 49 -15.02 -2.75 -29.00
C LEU A 49 -13.61 -3.35 -29.16
N ALA A 50 -13.14 -3.49 -30.40
CA ALA A 50 -11.93 -4.24 -30.68
C ALA A 50 -10.66 -3.60 -30.10
N ASP A 51 -10.53 -2.26 -30.00
CA ASP A 51 -9.28 -1.62 -29.61
C ASP A 51 -9.44 -0.31 -28.83
N SER A 52 -10.17 -0.33 -27.72
CA SER A 52 -10.25 0.87 -26.85
C SER A 52 -8.98 1.12 -26.02
N TYR A 53 -8.00 0.24 -26.09
CA TYR A 53 -6.71 0.36 -25.42
C TYR A 53 -5.63 0.72 -26.44
N THR A 54 -5.04 1.92 -26.31
CA THR A 54 -3.85 2.30 -27.09
C THR A 54 -2.61 1.89 -26.30
N PRO A 55 -1.79 0.94 -26.81
CA PRO A 55 -0.53 0.60 -26.17
C PRO A 55 0.35 1.84 -25.99
N PRO A 56 1.16 1.90 -24.91
CA PRO A 56 2.10 3.00 -24.73
C PRO A 56 3.13 2.99 -25.87
N VAL A 57 3.56 4.17 -26.29
CA VAL A 57 4.65 4.35 -27.24
C VAL A 57 5.84 4.95 -26.50
N TYR A 58 6.89 4.17 -26.34
CA TYR A 58 8.12 4.60 -25.67
C TYR A 58 9.15 5.04 -26.71
N LEU A 59 9.72 6.23 -26.50
CA LEU A 59 10.72 6.81 -27.37
C LEU A 59 12.13 6.35 -26.97
N ASP A 60 13.04 6.24 -27.91
CA ASP A 60 14.45 6.03 -27.60
C ASP A 60 15.06 7.35 -27.07
N VAL A 61 15.47 7.31 -25.79
CA VAL A 61 16.07 8.45 -25.09
C VAL A 61 17.57 8.25 -24.81
N SER A 62 18.23 7.37 -25.56
CA SER A 62 19.66 7.03 -25.39
C SER A 62 20.65 8.09 -25.98
N ALA A 63 20.14 9.04 -26.76
CA ALA A 63 21.00 10.06 -27.38
C ALA A 63 21.70 10.94 -26.32
N PRO A 64 23.02 11.26 -26.49
CA PRO A 64 23.79 11.96 -25.45
C PRO A 64 23.23 13.33 -25.01
N ASP A 65 22.52 14.02 -25.88
CA ASP A 65 21.92 15.34 -25.69
C ASP A 65 20.49 15.27 -25.15
N THR A 66 19.95 14.06 -24.89
CA THR A 66 18.62 13.91 -24.30
C THR A 66 18.60 14.50 -22.89
N PRO A 67 17.66 15.41 -22.57
CA PRO A 67 17.57 15.97 -21.24
C PRO A 67 17.28 14.91 -20.19
N GLU A 68 18.02 14.95 -19.08
CA GLU A 68 17.93 13.99 -17.99
C GLU A 68 17.05 14.51 -16.84
N VAL A 69 16.30 13.60 -16.24
CA VAL A 69 15.48 13.86 -15.05
C VAL A 69 15.83 12.82 -13.99
N ASN A 70 16.28 13.28 -12.83
CA ASN A 70 16.55 12.41 -11.70
C ASN A 70 15.24 11.92 -11.07
N ILE A 71 15.21 10.65 -10.70
CA ILE A 71 14.11 10.04 -9.92
C ILE A 71 14.73 9.35 -8.71
N ILE A 72 14.34 9.77 -7.51
CA ILE A 72 14.82 9.18 -6.26
C ILE A 72 13.75 8.25 -5.70
N GLY A 73 14.00 6.94 -5.79
CA GLY A 73 13.10 5.86 -5.43
C GLY A 73 12.38 5.22 -6.63
N MET A 74 12.34 3.89 -6.63
CA MET A 74 11.78 3.06 -7.71
C MET A 74 10.48 2.35 -7.29
N GLY A 75 9.69 3.01 -6.41
CA GLY A 75 8.33 2.60 -6.09
C GLY A 75 7.34 2.95 -7.21
N PRO A 76 6.01 2.76 -7.02
CA PRO A 76 5.02 3.04 -8.06
C PRO A 76 5.10 4.46 -8.61
N ALA A 77 5.36 5.47 -7.77
CA ALA A 77 5.51 6.85 -8.23
C ALA A 77 6.72 7.00 -9.18
N GLY A 78 7.89 6.46 -8.80
CA GLY A 78 9.10 6.56 -9.61
C GLY A 78 9.02 5.78 -10.91
N LEU A 79 8.47 4.55 -10.89
CA LEU A 79 8.30 3.72 -12.10
C LEU A 79 7.37 4.38 -13.12
N PHE A 80 6.21 4.83 -12.70
CA PHE A 80 5.24 5.46 -13.60
C PHE A 80 5.73 6.83 -14.08
N ALA A 81 6.46 7.58 -13.23
CA ALA A 81 7.13 8.81 -13.68
C ALA A 81 8.16 8.52 -14.77
N ALA A 82 9.00 7.49 -14.62
CA ALA A 82 10.01 7.11 -15.58
C ALA A 82 9.40 6.72 -16.93
N LEU A 83 8.36 5.90 -16.94
CA LEU A 83 7.64 5.52 -18.17
C LEU A 83 7.04 6.75 -18.86
N THR A 84 6.42 7.67 -18.09
CA THR A 84 5.87 8.92 -18.64
C THR A 84 6.96 9.82 -19.24
N LEU A 85 8.11 9.94 -18.58
CA LEU A 85 9.24 10.72 -19.13
C LEU A 85 9.70 10.17 -20.49
N ILE A 86 9.81 8.85 -20.64
CA ILE A 86 10.20 8.20 -21.89
C ILE A 86 9.15 8.42 -22.99
N GLU A 87 7.86 8.36 -22.65
CA GLU A 87 6.78 8.71 -23.61
C GLU A 87 6.92 10.14 -24.15
N HIS A 88 7.53 11.04 -23.35
CA HIS A 88 7.77 12.45 -23.72
C HIS A 88 9.20 12.75 -24.21
N GLY A 89 10.05 11.75 -24.45
CA GLY A 89 11.40 11.91 -24.97
C GLY A 89 12.42 12.49 -23.98
N LEU A 90 12.20 12.25 -22.68
CA LEU A 90 13.12 12.64 -21.60
C LEU A 90 13.76 11.40 -20.99
N ARG A 91 15.05 11.46 -20.64
CA ARG A 91 15.77 10.35 -20.03
C ARG A 91 15.58 10.31 -18.52
N PRO A 92 14.90 9.28 -17.95
CA PRO A 92 14.89 9.07 -16.53
C PRO A 92 16.23 8.49 -16.04
N VAL A 93 16.76 9.03 -14.95
CA VAL A 93 17.89 8.49 -14.19
C VAL A 93 17.39 8.14 -12.79
N ILE A 94 17.17 6.85 -12.55
CA ILE A 94 16.54 6.35 -11.32
C ILE A 94 17.61 5.91 -10.34
N PHE A 95 17.50 6.37 -9.10
CA PHE A 95 18.29 5.92 -7.96
C PHE A 95 17.39 5.19 -6.98
N GLU A 96 17.63 3.89 -6.78
CA GLU A 96 16.92 3.04 -5.82
C GLU A 96 17.89 2.58 -4.73
N ARG A 97 17.53 2.81 -3.46
CA ARG A 97 18.37 2.44 -2.32
C ARG A 97 18.54 0.94 -2.18
N GLY A 98 17.50 0.18 -2.48
CA GLY A 98 17.48 -1.25 -2.34
C GLY A 98 17.92 -2.01 -3.60
N LYS A 99 17.66 -3.31 -3.58
CA LYS A 99 18.03 -4.24 -4.66
C LYS A 99 16.89 -4.44 -5.66
N ASP A 100 17.21 -5.06 -6.80
CA ASP A 100 16.19 -5.53 -7.74
C ASP A 100 15.29 -6.61 -7.12
N VAL A 101 14.12 -6.85 -7.73
CA VAL A 101 13.10 -7.76 -7.16
C VAL A 101 13.60 -9.18 -6.87
N SER A 102 14.61 -9.68 -7.58
CA SER A 102 15.13 -11.04 -7.42
C SER A 102 16.01 -11.13 -6.18
N GLU A 103 16.96 -10.21 -6.02
CA GLU A 103 17.83 -10.15 -4.86
C GLU A 103 17.08 -9.69 -3.60
N ARG A 104 16.16 -8.74 -3.74
CA ARG A 104 15.27 -8.29 -2.66
C ARG A 104 14.44 -9.43 -2.07
N LYS A 105 13.98 -10.38 -2.92
CA LYS A 105 13.24 -11.56 -2.46
C LYS A 105 14.07 -12.43 -1.51
N LYS A 106 15.39 -12.49 -1.69
CA LYS A 106 16.30 -13.21 -0.79
C LYS A 106 16.38 -12.53 0.58
N ASP A 107 16.54 -11.21 0.62
CA ASP A 107 16.56 -10.43 1.86
C ASP A 107 15.24 -10.58 2.64
N ILE A 108 14.10 -10.53 1.93
CA ILE A 108 12.78 -10.75 2.53
C ILE A 108 12.64 -12.17 3.11
N ALA A 109 13.20 -13.18 2.44
CA ALA A 109 13.19 -14.55 2.96
C ALA A 109 14.03 -14.71 4.24
N LEU A 110 15.16 -14.02 4.35
CA LEU A 110 15.98 -13.98 5.58
C LEU A 110 15.22 -13.33 6.74
N LEU A 111 14.58 -12.17 6.48
CA LEU A 111 13.76 -11.48 7.48
C LEU A 111 12.62 -12.36 8.00
N ASN A 112 11.91 -13.04 7.11
CA ASN A 112 10.81 -13.93 7.49
C ASN A 112 11.25 -15.14 8.34
N ARG A 113 12.52 -15.55 8.25
CA ARG A 113 13.10 -16.65 9.03
C ARG A 113 13.85 -16.20 10.29
N ASN A 114 13.81 -14.91 10.62
CA ASN A 114 14.62 -14.30 11.69
C ASN A 114 16.14 -14.48 11.47
N GLU A 115 16.58 -14.50 10.21
CA GLU A 115 18.00 -14.65 9.83
C GLU A 115 18.68 -13.31 9.53
N GLY A 116 17.99 -12.19 9.78
CA GLY A 116 18.50 -10.84 9.68
C GLY A 116 17.63 -9.89 8.87
N LEU A 117 17.76 -8.61 9.17
CA LEU A 117 17.16 -7.49 8.46
C LEU A 117 18.23 -6.80 7.60
N ASN A 118 17.97 -6.68 6.29
CA ASN A 118 18.71 -5.76 5.44
C ASN A 118 18.01 -4.40 5.45
N ALA A 119 18.59 -3.39 6.08
CA ALA A 119 17.98 -2.05 6.23
C ALA A 119 17.74 -1.36 4.89
N GLU A 120 18.54 -1.66 3.85
CA GLU A 120 18.41 -1.06 2.52
C GLU A 120 17.55 -1.88 1.55
N SER A 121 17.25 -3.16 1.87
CA SER A 121 16.48 -4.04 0.98
C SER A 121 15.58 -4.97 1.79
N ASN A 122 14.27 -4.65 1.84
CA ASN A 122 13.29 -5.31 2.69
C ASN A 122 11.86 -5.14 2.14
N TYR A 123 10.80 -5.26 2.94
CA TYR A 123 9.43 -5.00 2.49
C TYR A 123 9.14 -3.54 2.13
N CYS A 124 9.92 -2.58 2.62
CA CYS A 124 9.74 -1.15 2.34
C CYS A 124 10.57 -0.66 1.17
N PHE A 125 11.81 -1.15 1.03
CA PHE A 125 12.82 -0.66 0.10
C PHE A 125 13.22 -1.71 -0.92
N GLY A 126 13.58 -1.23 -2.12
CA GLY A 126 13.94 -2.01 -3.28
C GLY A 126 12.98 -1.82 -4.44
N GLU A 127 13.30 -2.39 -5.58
CA GLU A 127 12.55 -2.27 -6.83
C GLU A 127 11.05 -2.48 -6.65
N GLY A 128 10.24 -1.52 -7.12
CA GLY A 128 8.79 -1.48 -6.99
C GLY A 128 8.28 -0.99 -5.63
N GLY A 129 9.16 -0.66 -4.66
CA GLY A 129 8.82 -0.12 -3.35
C GLY A 129 8.00 -1.08 -2.48
N ALA A 130 7.29 -0.55 -1.48
CA ALA A 130 6.47 -1.34 -0.55
C ALA A 130 5.31 -2.08 -1.22
N GLY A 131 4.92 -1.67 -2.44
CA GLY A 131 3.85 -2.31 -3.22
C GLY A 131 4.19 -3.69 -3.77
N THR A 132 5.45 -3.96 -4.08
CA THR A 132 5.92 -5.17 -4.81
C THR A 132 5.50 -6.49 -4.18
N PHE A 133 5.63 -6.60 -2.87
CA PHE A 133 5.30 -7.80 -2.09
C PHE A 133 4.05 -7.63 -1.25
N SER A 134 3.12 -6.75 -1.67
CA SER A 134 1.82 -6.53 -1.04
C SER A 134 0.71 -7.36 -1.73
N ASP A 135 -0.54 -7.20 -1.28
CA ASP A 135 -1.72 -7.75 -1.99
C ASP A 135 -1.90 -7.14 -3.39
N GLY A 136 -1.25 -6.01 -3.66
CA GLY A 136 -1.34 -5.36 -4.97
C GLY A 136 -2.73 -4.79 -5.27
N LYS A 137 -3.41 -4.24 -4.26
CA LYS A 137 -4.69 -3.56 -4.45
C LYS A 137 -4.55 -2.34 -5.33
N LEU A 138 -5.38 -2.26 -6.36
CA LEU A 138 -5.39 -1.16 -7.32
C LEU A 138 -6.54 -0.18 -7.11
N PHE A 139 -7.48 -0.50 -6.21
CA PHE A 139 -8.58 0.41 -5.91
C PHE A 139 -8.10 1.69 -5.23
N SER A 140 -8.49 2.84 -5.79
CA SER A 140 -8.27 4.16 -5.21
C SER A 140 -9.55 4.99 -5.27
N ARG A 141 -9.78 5.86 -4.27
CA ARG A 141 -10.88 6.85 -4.28
C ARG A 141 -10.48 8.15 -4.98
N SER A 142 -9.26 8.26 -5.46
CA SER A 142 -8.68 9.48 -6.00
C SER A 142 -9.05 9.71 -7.48
N SER A 143 -10.29 9.44 -7.90
CA SER A 143 -10.76 9.64 -9.28
C SER A 143 -10.58 11.08 -9.82
N LYS A 144 -10.42 12.06 -8.91
CA LYS A 144 -10.17 13.47 -9.27
C LYS A 144 -8.69 13.80 -9.54
N ARG A 145 -7.76 12.83 -9.34
CA ARG A 145 -6.31 13.10 -9.38
C ARG A 145 -5.61 12.65 -10.66
N GLY A 146 -6.35 12.19 -11.66
CA GLY A 146 -5.79 11.75 -12.94
C GLY A 146 -6.54 10.55 -13.53
N ASN A 147 -6.05 10.06 -14.67
CA ASN A 147 -6.64 8.94 -15.40
C ASN A 147 -6.26 7.59 -14.75
N MET A 148 -7.10 7.11 -13.80
CA MET A 148 -6.91 5.80 -13.17
C MET A 148 -6.91 4.65 -14.20
N GLN A 149 -7.70 4.77 -15.24
CA GLN A 149 -7.81 3.75 -16.28
C GLN A 149 -6.44 3.53 -16.96
N ARG A 150 -5.68 4.60 -17.24
CA ARG A 150 -4.32 4.53 -17.77
C ARG A 150 -3.39 3.70 -16.91
N VAL A 151 -3.48 3.83 -15.58
CA VAL A 151 -2.67 3.03 -14.65
C VAL A 151 -3.03 1.55 -14.73
N MET A 152 -4.35 1.22 -14.80
CA MET A 152 -4.82 -0.17 -14.95
C MET A 152 -4.37 -0.77 -16.29
N GLU A 153 -4.46 -0.02 -17.37
CA GLU A 153 -4.01 -0.40 -18.71
C GLU A 153 -2.52 -0.66 -18.76
N LEU A 154 -1.70 0.18 -18.11
CA LEU A 154 -0.26 -0.06 -18.01
C LEU A 154 0.06 -1.32 -17.21
N PHE A 155 -0.60 -1.56 -16.06
CA PHE A 155 -0.41 -2.83 -15.36
C PHE A 155 -0.81 -4.02 -16.23
N HIS A 156 -1.91 -3.93 -16.97
CA HIS A 156 -2.34 -4.97 -17.91
C HIS A 156 -1.31 -5.16 -19.03
N TYR A 157 -0.83 -4.09 -19.66
CA TYR A 157 0.20 -4.12 -20.68
C TYR A 157 1.46 -4.86 -20.20
N PHE A 158 1.88 -4.60 -18.95
CA PHE A 158 3.00 -5.26 -18.32
C PHE A 158 2.64 -6.65 -17.73
N GLY A 159 1.45 -7.18 -18.02
CA GLY A 159 1.05 -8.58 -17.81
C GLY A 159 0.27 -8.84 -16.53
N ALA A 160 -0.43 -7.86 -15.99
CA ALA A 160 -1.52 -8.15 -15.06
C ALA A 160 -2.69 -8.82 -15.81
N ASN A 161 -3.50 -9.58 -15.07
CA ASN A 161 -4.67 -10.23 -15.67
C ASN A 161 -5.76 -9.21 -16.05
N ASP A 162 -6.68 -9.61 -16.94
CA ASP A 162 -7.75 -8.76 -17.46
C ASP A 162 -8.66 -8.19 -16.35
N GLY A 163 -8.78 -8.88 -15.23
CA GLY A 163 -9.58 -8.44 -14.08
C GLY A 163 -9.19 -7.06 -13.57
N VAL A 164 -7.92 -6.62 -13.77
CA VAL A 164 -7.49 -5.27 -13.35
C VAL A 164 -8.23 -4.16 -14.10
N LEU A 165 -8.74 -4.45 -15.30
CA LEU A 165 -9.44 -3.48 -16.15
C LEU A 165 -10.89 -3.26 -15.74
N TYR A 166 -11.53 -4.26 -15.09
CA TYR A 166 -12.97 -4.19 -14.82
C TYR A 166 -13.41 -4.57 -13.40
N GLU A 167 -12.58 -5.24 -12.59
CA GLU A 167 -12.96 -5.56 -11.21
C GLU A 167 -12.98 -4.30 -10.35
N ALA A 168 -14.10 -4.03 -9.65
CA ALA A 168 -14.22 -2.86 -8.79
C ALA A 168 -13.19 -2.83 -7.64
N HIS A 169 -12.73 -4.01 -7.21
CA HIS A 169 -11.68 -4.19 -6.21
C HIS A 169 -10.53 -5.00 -6.80
N ALA A 170 -10.00 -4.51 -7.92
CA ALA A 170 -8.89 -5.14 -8.62
C ALA A 170 -7.66 -5.29 -7.74
N HIS A 171 -6.95 -6.42 -7.89
CA HIS A 171 -5.68 -6.70 -7.26
C HIS A 171 -4.81 -7.57 -8.17
N ILE A 172 -3.52 -7.54 -7.94
CA ILE A 172 -2.54 -8.31 -8.74
C ILE A 172 -2.01 -9.51 -7.94
N GLY A 173 -1.62 -9.28 -6.69
CA GLY A 173 -1.03 -10.29 -5.81
C GLY A 173 0.50 -10.24 -5.75
N SER A 174 1.03 -10.59 -4.58
CA SER A 174 2.47 -10.56 -4.27
C SER A 174 3.31 -11.53 -5.10
N ASP A 175 2.69 -12.53 -5.71
CA ASP A 175 3.32 -13.52 -6.60
C ASP A 175 3.48 -13.02 -8.05
N LYS A 176 2.64 -12.09 -8.51
CA LYS A 176 2.63 -11.56 -9.89
C LYS A 176 3.34 -10.21 -10.03
N LEU A 177 3.19 -9.32 -9.04
CA LEU A 177 3.78 -7.99 -9.07
C LEU A 177 5.28 -7.95 -9.39
N PRO A 178 6.16 -8.80 -8.80
CA PRO A 178 7.59 -8.78 -9.10
C PRO A 178 7.91 -8.95 -10.59
N GLY A 179 7.18 -9.81 -11.29
CA GLY A 179 7.34 -10.02 -12.74
C GLY A 179 6.91 -8.83 -13.58
N ILE A 180 5.84 -8.15 -13.17
CA ILE A 180 5.34 -6.94 -13.83
C ILE A 180 6.33 -5.80 -13.67
N ILE A 181 6.79 -5.56 -12.45
CA ILE A 181 7.75 -4.50 -12.11
C ILE A 181 9.08 -4.69 -12.85
N ARG A 182 9.56 -5.95 -12.95
CA ARG A 182 10.74 -6.26 -13.74
C ARG A 182 10.56 -5.86 -15.22
N ARG A 183 9.44 -6.19 -15.84
CA ARG A 183 9.17 -5.79 -17.23
C ARG A 183 9.12 -4.27 -17.41
N MET A 184 8.54 -3.54 -16.45
CA MET A 184 8.58 -2.07 -16.46
C MET A 184 10.02 -1.54 -16.45
N ARG A 185 10.87 -2.08 -15.57
CA ARG A 185 12.30 -1.71 -15.53
C ARG A 185 13.02 -2.05 -16.85
N GLU A 186 12.83 -3.26 -17.36
CA GLU A 186 13.43 -3.71 -18.62
C GLU A 186 13.06 -2.76 -19.75
N THR A 187 11.78 -2.39 -19.87
CA THR A 187 11.33 -1.37 -20.85
C THR A 187 12.01 -0.02 -20.66
N ILE A 188 12.17 0.46 -19.41
CA ILE A 188 12.85 1.73 -19.13
C ILE A 188 14.30 1.68 -19.62
N ILE A 189 15.01 0.59 -19.36
CA ILE A 189 16.42 0.41 -19.76
C ILE A 189 16.55 0.25 -21.28
N GLU A 190 15.69 -0.56 -21.88
CA GLU A 190 15.68 -0.80 -23.35
C GLU A 190 15.50 0.48 -24.16
N HIS A 191 14.80 1.47 -23.60
CA HIS A 191 14.58 2.76 -24.25
C HIS A 191 15.58 3.85 -23.81
N GLY A 192 16.67 3.48 -23.12
CA GLY A 192 17.77 4.40 -22.81
C GLY A 192 17.67 5.07 -21.43
N GLY A 193 16.68 4.73 -20.59
CA GLY A 193 16.65 5.15 -19.19
C GLY A 193 17.72 4.44 -18.37
N GLN A 194 18.10 5.02 -17.23
CA GLN A 194 19.14 4.49 -16.35
C GLN A 194 18.55 4.11 -14.99
N VAL A 195 19.01 2.98 -14.43
CA VAL A 195 18.59 2.49 -13.11
C VAL A 195 19.81 2.13 -12.28
N HIS A 196 19.98 2.77 -11.12
CA HIS A 196 21.07 2.57 -10.18
C HIS A 196 20.53 1.99 -8.88
N PHE A 197 20.74 0.68 -8.67
CA PHE A 197 20.41 0.01 -7.41
C PHE A 197 21.50 0.22 -6.36
N GLY A 198 21.18 -0.03 -5.07
CA GLY A 198 22.10 0.18 -3.96
C GLY A 198 22.52 1.65 -3.79
N SER A 199 21.66 2.57 -4.23
CA SER A 199 21.94 4.01 -4.32
C SER A 199 21.04 4.79 -3.37
N CYS A 200 21.39 4.82 -2.07
CA CYS A 200 20.71 5.65 -1.07
C CYS A 200 21.19 7.10 -1.19
N ILE A 201 20.34 7.96 -1.73
CA ILE A 201 20.66 9.38 -1.96
C ILE A 201 20.36 10.16 -0.68
N GLN A 202 21.39 10.57 0.05
CA GLN A 202 21.30 11.41 1.25
C GLN A 202 21.36 12.91 0.93
N ARG A 203 21.93 13.29 -0.21
CA ARG A 203 22.00 14.69 -0.65
C ARG A 203 21.51 14.82 -2.08
N LEU A 204 20.45 15.64 -2.26
CA LEU A 204 19.86 15.87 -3.57
C LEU A 204 20.74 16.83 -4.39
N ASP A 205 21.01 16.46 -5.64
CA ASP A 205 21.49 17.36 -6.68
C ASP A 205 20.26 17.97 -7.38
N LEU A 206 20.02 19.23 -7.11
CA LEU A 206 18.92 20.01 -7.70
C LEU A 206 19.37 20.90 -8.87
N SER A 207 20.53 20.63 -9.47
CA SER A 207 20.99 21.29 -10.71
C SER A 207 20.09 20.94 -11.91
N ARG A 208 19.39 19.79 -11.85
CA ARG A 208 18.42 19.33 -12.84
C ARG A 208 17.09 18.93 -12.17
N PRO A 209 15.98 18.80 -12.95
CA PRO A 209 14.71 18.35 -12.40
C PRO A 209 14.86 17.01 -11.68
N THR A 210 14.33 16.94 -10.45
CA THR A 210 14.42 15.76 -9.57
C THR A 210 13.06 15.42 -9.01
N ILE A 211 12.54 14.24 -9.37
CA ILE A 211 11.30 13.68 -8.82
C ILE A 211 11.67 12.87 -7.57
N LEU A 212 11.15 13.30 -6.41
CA LEU A 212 11.42 12.69 -5.11
C LEU A 212 10.30 11.73 -4.75
N ALA A 213 10.53 10.41 -4.92
CA ALA A 213 9.55 9.33 -4.78
C ALA A 213 9.99 8.26 -3.74
N ILE A 214 10.56 8.70 -2.61
CA ILE A 214 11.27 7.88 -1.61
C ILE A 214 10.40 6.92 -0.78
N GLY A 215 9.06 7.01 -0.86
CA GLY A 215 8.17 6.29 0.06
C GLY A 215 8.19 6.85 1.49
N HIS A 216 7.28 6.40 2.34
CA HIS A 216 7.10 6.97 3.67
C HIS A 216 7.98 6.32 4.77
N SER A 217 8.72 5.26 4.44
CA SER A 217 9.61 4.56 5.39
C SER A 217 11.06 5.06 5.39
N ALA A 218 11.42 6.02 4.53
CA ALA A 218 12.77 6.56 4.40
C ALA A 218 13.03 7.67 5.45
N HIS A 219 13.03 7.29 6.73
CA HIS A 219 13.13 8.22 7.86
C HIS A 219 14.48 8.96 7.89
N ASP A 220 15.57 8.26 7.56
CA ASP A 220 16.91 8.83 7.39
C ASP A 220 16.94 9.90 6.29
N THR A 221 16.27 9.64 5.16
CA THR A 221 16.18 10.62 4.06
C THR A 221 15.40 11.87 4.48
N TYR A 222 14.31 11.76 5.27
CA TYR A 222 13.63 12.96 5.78
C TYR A 222 14.54 13.83 6.65
N ARG A 223 15.38 13.21 7.50
CA ARG A 223 16.38 13.95 8.31
C ARG A 223 17.38 14.67 7.40
N ALA A 224 17.94 13.95 6.42
CA ALA A 224 18.88 14.52 5.46
C ALA A 224 18.28 15.63 4.58
N LEU A 225 16.99 15.58 4.25
CA LEU A 225 16.29 16.66 3.54
C LEU A 225 16.21 17.93 4.39
N LEU A 226 15.89 17.81 5.68
CA LEU A 226 15.86 18.96 6.59
C LEU A 226 17.24 19.59 6.78
N GLU A 227 18.31 18.78 6.87
CA GLU A 227 19.70 19.26 6.94
C GLU A 227 20.09 20.06 5.68
N GLN A 228 19.49 19.76 4.53
CA GLN A 228 19.65 20.50 3.29
C GLN A 228 18.74 21.73 3.17
N GLY A 229 17.96 22.05 4.22
CA GLY A 229 17.04 23.18 4.23
C GLY A 229 15.73 22.94 3.45
N ILE A 230 15.43 21.69 3.08
CA ILE A 230 14.15 21.35 2.44
C ILE A 230 13.08 21.27 3.51
N ARG A 231 12.05 22.09 3.37
CA ARG A 231 10.95 22.17 4.34
C ARG A 231 10.12 20.90 4.37
N LEU A 232 9.84 20.42 5.58
CA LEU A 232 8.93 19.32 5.87
C LEU A 232 7.84 19.77 6.83
N GLU A 233 6.65 19.20 6.69
CA GLU A 233 5.50 19.48 7.54
C GLU A 233 5.00 18.18 8.21
N PRO A 234 4.60 18.21 9.49
CA PRO A 234 3.92 17.07 10.09
C PRO A 234 2.55 16.89 9.45
N LYS A 235 2.15 15.64 9.27
CA LYS A 235 0.88 15.28 8.65
C LYS A 235 0.16 14.24 9.49
N GLY A 236 -1.15 14.40 9.71
CA GLY A 236 -1.97 13.40 10.38
C GLY A 236 -1.74 12.00 9.79
N MET A 237 -1.60 11.02 10.68
CA MET A 237 -1.36 9.61 10.36
C MET A 237 -2.36 8.72 11.10
N ALA A 238 -2.30 7.43 10.86
CA ALA A 238 -3.07 6.47 11.64
C ALA A 238 -2.18 5.28 12.03
N MET A 239 -2.26 4.88 13.28
CA MET A 239 -1.49 3.76 13.84
C MET A 239 -2.38 2.85 14.67
N GLY A 240 -1.99 1.59 14.81
CA GLY A 240 -2.75 0.62 15.56
C GLY A 240 -2.13 -0.76 15.58
N VAL A 241 -2.95 -1.76 15.36
CA VAL A 241 -2.57 -3.18 15.38
C VAL A 241 -3.01 -3.87 14.09
N ARG A 242 -2.40 -5.02 13.81
CA ARG A 242 -2.89 -5.90 12.75
C ARG A 242 -3.68 -7.04 13.34
N VAL A 243 -4.94 -7.18 12.93
CA VAL A 243 -5.81 -8.27 13.34
C VAL A 243 -5.80 -9.37 12.29
N GLU A 244 -5.72 -10.62 12.73
CA GLU A 244 -5.85 -11.80 11.89
C GLU A 244 -6.98 -12.70 12.39
N HIS A 245 -7.80 -13.16 11.44
CA HIS A 245 -8.91 -14.10 11.65
C HIS A 245 -8.73 -15.32 10.75
N PRO A 246 -9.35 -16.46 11.08
CA PRO A 246 -9.60 -17.50 10.06
C PRO A 246 -10.41 -16.94 8.90
N GLN A 247 -9.95 -17.14 7.65
CA GLN A 247 -10.68 -16.65 6.48
C GLN A 247 -12.12 -17.19 6.43
N ALA A 248 -12.34 -18.45 6.83
CA ALA A 248 -13.66 -19.04 6.88
C ALA A 248 -14.63 -18.30 7.82
N LEU A 249 -14.14 -17.70 8.91
CA LEU A 249 -14.96 -16.85 9.77
C LEU A 249 -15.39 -15.60 9.03
N ILE A 250 -14.46 -14.93 8.35
CA ILE A 250 -14.75 -13.71 7.58
C ILE A 250 -15.70 -14.00 6.43
N ASP A 251 -15.52 -15.14 5.72
CA ASP A 251 -16.46 -15.58 4.68
C ASP A 251 -17.88 -15.75 5.24
N ARG A 252 -18.03 -16.37 6.43
CA ARG A 252 -19.33 -16.53 7.09
C ARG A 252 -19.97 -15.19 7.46
N LEU A 253 -19.20 -14.29 8.03
CA LEU A 253 -19.70 -12.99 8.49
C LEU A 253 -20.11 -12.10 7.32
N MET A 254 -19.26 -12.02 6.28
CA MET A 254 -19.47 -11.10 5.16
C MET A 254 -20.45 -11.65 4.11
N TYR A 255 -20.56 -12.98 3.97
CA TYR A 255 -21.44 -13.65 3.01
C TYR A 255 -22.66 -14.29 3.69
N HIS A 256 -22.99 -13.90 4.94
CA HIS A 256 -24.22 -14.33 5.64
C HIS A 256 -24.41 -15.86 5.70
N ASN A 257 -23.33 -16.62 5.92
CA ASN A 257 -23.28 -18.08 5.88
C ASN A 257 -23.62 -18.70 4.51
N SER A 258 -23.49 -17.95 3.42
CA SER A 258 -23.74 -18.45 2.07
C SER A 258 -22.73 -19.54 1.67
N PRO A 259 -23.15 -20.64 1.01
CA PRO A 259 -22.25 -21.67 0.50
C PRO A 259 -21.50 -21.27 -0.78
N LEU A 260 -21.82 -20.13 -1.38
CA LEU A 260 -21.33 -19.72 -2.70
C LEU A 260 -19.80 -19.60 -2.78
N ARG A 261 -19.14 -19.25 -1.65
CA ARG A 261 -17.67 -19.23 -1.56
C ARG A 261 -17.08 -20.64 -1.73
N ALA A 262 -17.64 -21.63 -1.03
CA ALA A 262 -17.21 -23.02 -1.13
C ALA A 262 -17.47 -23.63 -2.53
N GLN A 263 -18.44 -23.11 -3.26
CA GLN A 263 -18.76 -23.46 -4.64
C GLN A 263 -17.85 -22.76 -5.69
N GLY A 264 -16.90 -21.92 -5.24
CA GLY A 264 -16.01 -21.18 -6.14
C GLY A 264 -16.66 -19.99 -6.87
N LEU A 265 -17.90 -19.62 -6.51
CA LEU A 265 -18.67 -18.57 -7.17
C LEU A 265 -18.41 -17.15 -6.59
N LEU A 266 -17.78 -17.08 -5.41
CA LEU A 266 -17.39 -15.84 -4.77
C LEU A 266 -15.90 -15.86 -4.42
N PRO A 267 -15.20 -14.72 -4.46
CA PRO A 267 -13.82 -14.59 -3.99
C PRO A 267 -13.74 -14.76 -2.47
N ALA A 268 -12.52 -14.82 -1.90
CA ALA A 268 -12.31 -14.70 -0.46
C ALA A 268 -12.92 -13.39 0.02
N ALA A 269 -13.75 -13.45 1.07
CA ALA A 269 -14.47 -12.29 1.58
C ALA A 269 -13.51 -11.26 2.16
N SER A 270 -13.79 -10.01 1.89
CA SER A 270 -13.09 -8.86 2.46
C SER A 270 -14.08 -7.94 3.17
N TYR A 271 -13.56 -7.14 4.09
CA TYR A 271 -14.37 -6.14 4.78
C TYR A 271 -13.71 -4.76 4.72
N ARG A 272 -14.53 -3.77 4.94
CA ARG A 272 -14.12 -2.40 5.17
C ARG A 272 -14.91 -1.87 6.35
N LEU A 273 -14.21 -1.71 7.47
CA LEU A 273 -14.77 -1.26 8.72
C LEU A 273 -14.37 0.20 8.97
N VAL A 274 -15.27 0.99 9.46
CA VAL A 274 -15.04 2.35 9.90
C VAL A 274 -16.02 2.73 11.00
N THR A 275 -15.51 3.35 12.03
CA THR A 275 -16.35 3.91 13.10
C THR A 275 -15.70 5.16 13.68
N GLN A 276 -16.50 5.93 14.40
CA GLN A 276 -16.04 7.02 15.24
C GLN A 276 -16.22 6.61 16.70
N VAL A 277 -15.18 6.74 17.48
CA VAL A 277 -15.22 6.44 18.91
C VAL A 277 -14.97 7.71 19.73
N ASN A 278 -15.55 7.79 20.90
CA ASN A 278 -15.26 8.83 21.88
C ASN A 278 -14.26 8.26 22.89
N SER A 279 -13.04 8.78 22.91
CA SER A 279 -12.06 8.52 23.96
C SER A 279 -11.99 9.70 24.91
N ARG A 280 -11.27 9.54 26.03
CA ARG A 280 -10.99 10.64 26.97
C ARG A 280 -10.22 11.80 26.30
N LEU A 281 -9.46 11.50 25.24
CA LEU A 281 -8.65 12.44 24.47
C LEU A 281 -9.38 12.98 23.23
N GLY A 282 -10.70 12.82 23.14
CA GLY A 282 -11.54 13.32 22.06
C GLY A 282 -12.06 12.25 21.12
N ARG A 283 -12.80 12.70 20.11
CA ARG A 283 -13.38 11.84 19.09
C ARG A 283 -12.32 11.40 18.09
N ARG A 284 -12.27 10.08 17.77
CA ARG A 284 -11.29 9.50 16.84
C ARG A 284 -11.92 8.57 15.81
N GLY A 285 -11.44 8.64 14.58
CA GLY A 285 -11.72 7.62 13.58
C GLY A 285 -10.95 6.34 13.87
N VAL A 286 -11.67 5.21 13.85
CA VAL A 286 -11.08 3.86 13.90
C VAL A 286 -11.53 3.11 12.66
N TYR A 287 -10.57 2.56 11.89
CA TYR A 287 -10.91 1.94 10.62
C TYR A 287 -9.97 0.81 10.22
N SER A 288 -10.49 -0.07 9.35
CA SER A 288 -9.67 -1.10 8.71
C SER A 288 -8.78 -0.51 7.64
N PHE A 289 -7.51 -0.92 7.65
CA PHE A 289 -6.50 -0.52 6.69
C PHE A 289 -5.90 -1.75 6.01
N CYS A 290 -5.74 -1.71 4.70
CA CYS A 290 -5.08 -2.76 3.91
C CYS A 290 -5.54 -4.18 4.27
N MET A 291 -6.87 -4.42 4.29
CA MET A 291 -7.43 -5.76 4.55
C MET A 291 -6.98 -6.73 3.44
N CYS A 292 -6.36 -7.84 3.82
CA CYS A 292 -5.79 -8.87 2.95
C CYS A 292 -6.56 -10.19 3.12
N PRO A 293 -7.59 -10.45 2.29
CA PRO A 293 -8.32 -11.71 2.33
C PRO A 293 -7.44 -12.85 1.81
N GLY A 294 -7.56 -14.02 2.41
CA GLY A 294 -6.74 -15.17 2.05
C GLY A 294 -5.25 -14.86 2.02
N GLY A 295 -4.77 -14.09 2.99
CA GLY A 295 -3.43 -13.52 3.02
C GLY A 295 -2.60 -13.90 4.24
N HIS A 296 -1.48 -13.21 4.40
CA HIS A 296 -0.51 -13.43 5.46
C HIS A 296 -0.10 -12.11 6.09
N ILE A 297 0.22 -12.13 7.39
CA ILE A 297 0.91 -11.02 8.06
C ILE A 297 2.42 -11.17 7.78
N VAL A 298 3.09 -10.05 7.54
CA VAL A 298 4.51 -9.99 7.24
C VAL A 298 5.23 -8.97 8.12
N PRO A 299 6.53 -9.18 8.44
CA PRO A 299 7.35 -8.18 9.10
C PRO A 299 7.67 -7.04 8.11
N ALA A 300 7.47 -5.80 8.52
CA ALA A 300 7.65 -4.62 7.67
C ALA A 300 8.62 -3.59 8.27
N ALA A 301 9.45 -4.01 9.21
CA ALA A 301 10.52 -3.17 9.74
C ALA A 301 11.55 -2.85 8.65
N SER A 302 12.06 -1.63 8.66
CA SER A 302 13.16 -1.16 7.81
C SER A 302 14.40 -0.77 8.63
N GLU A 303 14.29 -0.79 9.95
CA GLU A 303 15.33 -0.38 10.89
C GLU A 303 15.48 -1.42 11.99
N PRO A 304 16.69 -1.62 12.54
CA PRO A 304 16.90 -2.44 13.72
C PRO A 304 16.06 -1.95 14.92
N GLU A 305 15.87 -2.83 15.90
CA GLU A 305 15.14 -2.51 17.14
C GLU A 305 13.74 -1.94 16.91
N SER A 306 13.08 -2.37 15.84
CA SER A 306 11.70 -1.99 15.51
C SER A 306 10.87 -3.20 15.09
N ILE A 307 9.60 -3.25 15.51
CA ILE A 307 8.63 -4.23 15.03
C ILE A 307 7.46 -3.51 14.38
N ILE A 308 7.30 -3.77 13.10
CA ILE A 308 6.20 -3.29 12.29
C ILE A 308 5.61 -4.48 11.58
N VAL A 309 4.29 -4.58 11.58
CA VAL A 309 3.57 -5.63 10.88
C VAL A 309 2.73 -5.05 9.74
N ASN A 310 2.68 -5.76 8.64
CA ASN A 310 1.82 -5.44 7.50
C ASN A 310 1.22 -6.73 6.94
N GLY A 311 0.45 -6.66 5.86
CA GLY A 311 -0.17 -7.82 5.25
C GLY A 311 0.02 -7.89 3.75
N MET A 312 0.00 -9.13 3.25
CA MET A 312 0.03 -9.42 1.83
C MET A 312 -0.94 -10.54 1.48
N SER A 313 -1.30 -10.64 0.21
CA SER A 313 -1.99 -11.81 -0.36
C SER A 313 -1.40 -12.15 -1.72
N ALA A 314 -1.35 -13.42 -2.03
CA ALA A 314 -1.10 -13.89 -3.39
C ALA A 314 -2.33 -13.64 -4.29
N SER A 315 -2.15 -13.73 -5.60
CA SER A 315 -3.20 -13.50 -6.60
C SER A 315 -4.47 -14.36 -6.38
N HIS A 316 -4.31 -15.59 -5.89
CA HIS A 316 -5.44 -16.49 -5.63
C HIS A 316 -6.14 -16.27 -4.28
N ARG A 317 -5.53 -15.55 -3.34
CA ARG A 317 -6.11 -15.27 -2.01
C ARG A 317 -6.62 -16.53 -1.31
N ASN A 318 -5.81 -17.58 -1.29
CA ASN A 318 -6.19 -18.93 -0.83
C ASN A 318 -5.58 -19.35 0.51
N SER A 319 -4.92 -18.44 1.23
CA SER A 319 -4.50 -18.69 2.61
C SER A 319 -5.71 -18.91 3.52
N PRO A 320 -5.60 -19.77 4.56
CA PRO A 320 -6.67 -19.96 5.53
C PRO A 320 -6.90 -18.73 6.45
N PHE A 321 -6.15 -17.66 6.29
CA PHE A 321 -6.21 -16.47 7.12
C PHE A 321 -6.67 -15.25 6.33
N ALA A 322 -7.31 -14.33 7.05
CA ALA A 322 -7.67 -12.99 6.62
C ALA A 322 -7.08 -11.99 7.62
N ASN A 323 -6.39 -10.97 7.17
CA ASN A 323 -5.81 -9.99 8.09
C ASN A 323 -6.05 -8.54 7.64
N SER A 324 -6.01 -7.62 8.59
CA SER A 324 -6.18 -6.19 8.36
C SER A 324 -5.50 -5.36 9.43
N GLY A 325 -4.90 -4.26 9.07
CA GLY A 325 -4.64 -3.19 10.03
C GLY A 325 -5.98 -2.66 10.58
N ILE A 326 -6.06 -2.45 11.88
CA ILE A 326 -7.11 -1.65 12.53
C ILE A 326 -6.40 -0.49 13.20
N VAL A 327 -6.64 0.70 12.69
CA VAL A 327 -5.85 1.88 13.01
C VAL A 327 -6.72 3.02 13.52
N VAL A 328 -6.11 3.86 14.34
CA VAL A 328 -6.70 5.04 14.98
C VAL A 328 -6.11 6.29 14.32
N GLU A 329 -6.96 7.21 13.95
CA GLU A 329 -6.56 8.52 13.43
C GLU A 329 -5.86 9.34 14.53
N LEU A 330 -4.69 9.88 14.18
CA LEU A 330 -3.82 10.67 15.04
C LEU A 330 -3.43 11.97 14.33
N HIS A 331 -3.31 13.04 15.10
CA HIS A 331 -2.97 14.37 14.61
C HIS A 331 -1.71 14.89 15.30
N PRO A 332 -0.89 15.73 14.65
CA PRO A 332 0.31 16.31 15.27
C PRO A 332 0.01 17.04 16.57
N GLU A 333 -1.17 17.66 16.68
CA GLU A 333 -1.65 18.38 17.85
C GLU A 333 -1.82 17.48 19.09
N ASP A 334 -1.90 16.16 18.91
CA ASP A 334 -1.95 15.17 20.01
C ASP A 334 -0.66 15.19 20.85
N LEU A 335 0.46 15.67 20.29
CA LEU A 335 1.73 15.89 21.02
C LEU A 335 1.93 17.34 21.46
N GLY A 336 1.11 18.27 20.96
CA GLY A 336 1.19 19.71 21.30
C GLY A 336 1.06 20.60 20.06
N LEU A 337 0.75 21.88 20.28
CA LEU A 337 0.42 22.83 19.20
C LEU A 337 1.57 23.13 18.23
N ASN A 338 2.83 22.91 18.62
CA ASN A 338 4.02 23.21 17.83
C ASN A 338 4.84 21.97 17.48
N THR A 339 4.19 20.82 17.29
CA THR A 339 4.86 19.57 16.95
C THR A 339 5.58 19.71 15.61
N SER A 340 6.91 19.54 15.62
CA SER A 340 7.69 19.54 14.38
C SER A 340 7.50 18.24 13.59
N ALA A 341 7.90 18.26 12.30
CA ALA A 341 7.89 17.07 11.46
C ALA A 341 8.71 15.92 12.06
N LEU A 342 9.90 16.23 12.64
CA LEU A 342 10.76 15.21 13.26
C LEU A 342 10.21 14.69 14.60
N ASP A 343 9.60 15.56 15.43
CA ASP A 343 8.95 15.10 16.67
C ASP A 343 7.81 14.14 16.38
N TRP A 344 7.04 14.42 15.32
CA TRP A 344 5.95 13.59 14.88
C TRP A 344 6.43 12.24 14.32
N LEU A 345 7.51 12.26 13.54
CA LEU A 345 8.18 11.04 13.07
C LEU A 345 8.74 10.21 14.23
N ALA A 346 9.40 10.87 15.18
CA ALA A 346 9.94 10.23 16.38
C ALA A 346 8.83 9.59 17.27
N TYR A 347 7.61 10.12 17.25
CA TYR A 347 6.48 9.48 17.92
C TYR A 347 6.13 8.13 17.28
N GLN A 348 6.14 8.06 15.95
CA GLN A 348 5.93 6.79 15.22
C GLN A 348 7.05 5.78 15.56
N GLU A 349 8.32 6.21 15.48
CA GLU A 349 9.49 5.37 15.78
C GLU A 349 9.48 4.85 17.22
N ARG A 350 9.08 5.67 18.20
CA ARG A 350 8.95 5.23 19.59
C ARG A 350 7.94 4.09 19.76
N LEU A 351 6.82 4.13 19.02
CA LEU A 351 5.84 3.05 19.08
C LEU A 351 6.37 1.75 18.46
N GLU A 352 7.11 1.87 17.36
CA GLU A 352 7.75 0.75 16.67
C GLU A 352 8.85 0.10 17.54
N HIS A 353 9.64 0.92 18.22
CA HIS A 353 10.65 0.46 19.20
C HIS A 353 10.01 -0.18 20.44
N LEU A 354 8.92 0.41 20.95
CA LEU A 354 8.16 -0.19 22.08
C LEU A 354 7.63 -1.57 21.72
N ALA A 355 7.15 -1.76 20.49
CA ALA A 355 6.73 -3.08 20.02
C ALA A 355 7.90 -4.09 19.97
N TRP A 356 9.10 -3.64 19.57
CA TRP A 356 10.30 -4.46 19.63
C TRP A 356 10.66 -4.84 21.08
N GLN A 357 10.62 -3.90 22.01
CA GLN A 357 10.84 -4.19 23.45
C GLN A 357 9.85 -5.22 23.98
N GLN A 358 8.58 -5.16 23.60
CA GLN A 358 7.52 -6.06 24.05
C GLN A 358 7.40 -7.36 23.23
N GLY A 359 8.17 -7.50 22.18
CA GLY A 359 8.25 -8.67 21.29
C GLY A 359 9.61 -9.33 21.34
N ALA A 360 10.47 -9.01 20.39
CA ALA A 360 11.78 -9.63 20.17
C ALA A 360 12.70 -9.57 21.40
N LEU A 361 12.75 -8.44 22.12
CA LEU A 361 13.59 -8.30 23.30
C LEU A 361 13.10 -9.19 24.45
N VAL A 362 11.79 -9.21 24.74
CA VAL A 362 11.18 -10.09 25.78
C VAL A 362 11.34 -11.57 25.42
N ALA A 363 11.31 -11.90 24.10
CA ALA A 363 11.58 -13.26 23.61
C ALA A 363 13.05 -13.68 23.76
N GLY A 364 13.96 -12.80 24.17
CA GLY A 364 15.39 -13.06 24.25
C GLY A 364 16.08 -13.18 22.87
N GLN A 365 15.46 -12.64 21.82
CA GLN A 365 15.91 -12.67 20.42
C GLN A 365 15.87 -11.26 19.81
N PRO A 366 16.72 -10.32 20.25
CA PRO A 366 16.62 -8.90 19.87
C PRO A 366 16.78 -8.66 18.37
N ASP A 367 17.49 -9.53 17.65
CA ASP A 367 17.70 -9.41 16.20
C ASP A 367 16.58 -10.06 15.37
N SER A 368 15.53 -10.59 16.03
CA SER A 368 14.40 -11.22 15.36
C SER A 368 13.26 -10.23 15.09
N ALA A 369 12.33 -10.64 14.23
CA ALA A 369 11.09 -9.93 13.99
C ALA A 369 9.91 -10.52 14.81
N ILE A 370 10.16 -11.15 15.96
CA ILE A 370 9.12 -11.71 16.83
C ILE A 370 8.21 -10.60 17.35
N ALA A 371 6.91 -10.69 17.01
CA ALA A 371 5.96 -9.65 17.32
C ALA A 371 5.22 -9.88 18.65
N PRO A 372 4.94 -8.82 19.42
CA PRO A 372 4.02 -8.90 20.56
C PRO A 372 2.59 -9.11 20.05
N ALA A 373 1.85 -10.06 20.67
CA ALA A 373 0.51 -10.41 20.23
C ALA A 373 -0.43 -10.69 21.41
N GLN A 374 -1.73 -10.55 21.17
CA GLN A 374 -2.79 -10.81 22.15
C GLN A 374 -4.00 -11.41 21.44
N ARG A 375 -4.73 -12.34 22.07
CA ARG A 375 -6.03 -12.74 21.52
C ARG A 375 -6.96 -11.56 21.44
N LEU A 376 -7.75 -11.48 20.39
CA LEU A 376 -8.61 -10.32 20.16
C LEU A 376 -9.65 -10.13 21.28
N ASP A 377 -10.26 -11.21 21.76
CA ASP A 377 -11.23 -11.16 22.85
C ASP A 377 -10.59 -10.72 24.19
N ASP A 378 -9.36 -11.17 24.46
CA ASP A 378 -8.60 -10.76 25.64
C ASP A 378 -8.16 -9.30 25.55
N PHE A 379 -7.71 -8.84 24.38
CA PHE A 379 -7.38 -7.43 24.15
C PHE A 379 -8.58 -6.51 24.43
N VAL A 380 -9.75 -6.85 23.88
CA VAL A 380 -10.99 -6.06 24.10
C VAL A 380 -11.44 -6.09 25.55
N ALA A 381 -11.29 -7.23 26.23
CA ALA A 381 -11.65 -7.40 27.63
C ALA A 381 -10.59 -6.87 28.62
N GLY A 382 -9.39 -6.49 28.18
CA GLY A 382 -8.30 -6.06 29.04
C GLY A 382 -7.71 -7.20 29.90
N ARG A 383 -7.55 -8.39 29.32
CA ARG A 383 -7.04 -9.58 30.00
C ARG A 383 -5.75 -10.08 29.34
N ALA A 384 -4.88 -10.72 30.11
CA ALA A 384 -3.74 -11.42 29.58
C ALA A 384 -4.16 -12.66 28.77
N SER A 385 -3.57 -12.87 27.61
CA SER A 385 -3.72 -14.12 26.86
C SER A 385 -2.79 -15.18 27.43
N LYS A 386 -3.32 -16.35 27.75
CA LYS A 386 -2.53 -17.49 28.23
C LYS A 386 -1.77 -18.18 27.08
N ASP A 387 -2.33 -18.14 25.90
CA ASP A 387 -1.83 -18.73 24.66
C ASP A 387 -2.28 -17.88 23.47
N LEU A 388 -1.73 -18.12 22.29
CA LEU A 388 -2.11 -17.47 21.05
C LEU A 388 -2.69 -18.50 20.07
N PRO A 389 -3.63 -18.11 19.20
CA PRO A 389 -4.07 -18.99 18.11
C PRO A 389 -2.96 -19.12 17.06
N LYS A 390 -3.10 -20.06 16.13
CA LYS A 390 -2.23 -20.11 14.96
C LYS A 390 -2.31 -18.81 14.19
N THR A 391 -1.18 -18.32 13.72
CA THR A 391 -1.05 -17.11 12.91
C THR A 391 -0.27 -17.40 11.64
N SER A 392 -0.47 -16.59 10.62
CA SER A 392 0.29 -16.62 9.37
C SER A 392 1.66 -15.90 9.50
N TYR A 393 1.93 -15.22 10.61
CA TYR A 393 3.15 -14.45 10.83
C TYR A 393 4.35 -15.38 11.05
N LEU A 394 5.20 -15.51 10.03
CA LEU A 394 6.31 -16.47 10.02
C LEU A 394 7.38 -16.25 11.09
N PRO A 395 7.79 -15.00 11.40
CA PRO A 395 8.80 -14.77 12.44
C PRO A 395 8.39 -15.25 13.83
N GLY A 396 7.08 -15.45 14.07
CA GLY A 396 6.55 -15.87 15.37
C GLY A 396 6.07 -14.72 16.23
N CYS A 397 5.26 -15.07 17.22
CA CYS A 397 4.66 -14.15 18.17
C CYS A 397 4.82 -14.61 19.60
N ILE A 398 4.84 -13.67 20.54
CA ILE A 398 4.74 -13.96 21.98
C ILE A 398 3.51 -13.26 22.57
N PRO A 399 2.89 -13.86 23.61
CA PRO A 399 1.82 -13.21 24.35
C PRO A 399 2.33 -11.92 25.00
N SER A 400 1.62 -10.82 24.78
CA SER A 400 1.94 -9.50 25.34
C SER A 400 0.66 -8.74 25.64
N ARG A 401 0.71 -7.82 26.59
CA ARG A 401 -0.42 -6.99 27.02
C ARG A 401 -0.52 -5.71 26.18
N LEU A 402 -0.83 -5.88 24.86
CA LEU A 402 -1.00 -4.72 23.96
C LEU A 402 -1.99 -3.69 24.54
N ASP A 403 -3.04 -4.17 25.21
CA ASP A 403 -4.03 -3.33 25.89
C ASP A 403 -3.47 -2.45 27.02
N GLN A 404 -2.24 -2.70 27.48
CA GLN A 404 -1.59 -1.95 28.55
C GLN A 404 -0.45 -1.04 28.06
N TRP A 405 0.35 -1.49 27.11
CA TRP A 405 1.52 -0.73 26.69
C TRP A 405 1.29 0.14 25.44
N LEU A 406 0.26 -0.12 24.64
CA LEU A 406 -0.10 0.82 23.59
C LEU A 406 -0.44 2.20 24.19
N PRO A 407 -0.03 3.31 23.54
CA PRO A 407 -0.47 4.64 23.96
C PRO A 407 -1.98 4.67 24.20
N GLU A 408 -2.41 5.32 25.30
CA GLU A 408 -3.82 5.31 25.77
C GLU A 408 -4.79 5.68 24.64
N ILE A 409 -4.46 6.73 23.85
CA ILE A 409 -5.27 7.17 22.72
C ILE A 409 -5.49 6.06 21.67
N ILE A 410 -4.49 5.22 21.44
CA ILE A 410 -4.56 4.10 20.48
C ILE A 410 -5.30 2.93 21.15
N GLY A 411 -4.84 2.50 22.32
CA GLY A 411 -5.38 1.30 23.00
C GLY A 411 -6.86 1.40 23.34
N GLU A 412 -7.31 2.52 23.94
CA GLU A 412 -8.72 2.74 24.26
C GLU A 412 -9.59 2.84 23.00
N SER A 413 -9.12 3.61 22.00
CA SER A 413 -9.88 3.78 20.75
C SER A 413 -10.03 2.46 19.99
N LEU A 414 -8.98 1.64 19.93
CA LEU A 414 -9.03 0.31 19.31
C LEU A 414 -10.03 -0.61 20.04
N ARG A 415 -9.99 -0.67 21.37
CA ARG A 415 -10.90 -1.53 22.16
C ARG A 415 -12.37 -1.14 21.91
N GLU A 416 -12.69 0.16 21.90
CA GLU A 416 -14.05 0.62 21.60
C GLU A 416 -14.41 0.39 20.13
N GLY A 417 -13.47 0.61 19.20
CA GLY A 417 -13.64 0.31 17.78
C GLY A 417 -13.97 -1.16 17.54
N PHE A 418 -13.24 -2.09 18.16
CA PHE A 418 -13.50 -3.53 18.06
C PHE A 418 -14.87 -3.91 18.63
N ARG A 419 -15.29 -3.32 19.77
CA ARG A 419 -16.64 -3.53 20.29
C ARG A 419 -17.72 -3.06 19.31
N HIS A 420 -17.47 -1.94 18.62
CA HIS A 420 -18.38 -1.44 17.60
C HIS A 420 -18.47 -2.38 16.41
N PHE A 421 -17.34 -2.89 15.94
CA PHE A 421 -17.28 -3.85 14.82
C PHE A 421 -17.95 -5.18 15.18
N ASP A 422 -17.82 -5.64 16.43
CA ASP A 422 -18.50 -6.84 16.90
C ASP A 422 -20.02 -6.66 16.97
N ARG A 423 -20.52 -5.47 17.38
CA ARG A 423 -21.96 -5.15 17.30
C ARG A 423 -22.48 -5.16 15.87
N GLN A 424 -21.66 -4.69 14.90
CA GLN A 424 -22.02 -4.68 13.49
C GLN A 424 -21.95 -6.08 12.85
N TYR A 425 -20.96 -6.87 13.25
CA TYR A 425 -20.70 -8.23 12.76
C TYR A 425 -20.50 -9.17 13.95
N PRO A 426 -21.57 -9.67 14.57
CA PRO A 426 -21.49 -10.51 15.78
C PRO A 426 -20.58 -11.73 15.58
N GLY A 427 -19.57 -11.85 16.45
CA GLY A 427 -18.53 -12.87 16.36
C GLY A 427 -17.24 -12.39 15.67
N PHE A 428 -17.14 -11.11 15.32
CA PHE A 428 -15.88 -10.52 14.84
C PHE A 428 -14.83 -10.53 15.97
N VAL A 429 -15.22 -10.16 17.20
CA VAL A 429 -14.36 -10.32 18.38
C VAL A 429 -14.48 -11.78 18.88
N THR A 430 -13.42 -12.54 18.68
CA THR A 430 -13.38 -13.98 18.97
C THR A 430 -12.02 -14.42 19.50
N ARG A 431 -11.97 -15.54 20.20
CA ARG A 431 -10.73 -16.21 20.64
C ARG A 431 -9.89 -16.77 19.49
N GLU A 432 -10.50 -17.00 18.34
CA GLU A 432 -9.82 -17.51 17.14
C GLU A 432 -9.00 -16.43 16.44
N ALA A 433 -9.25 -15.15 16.78
CA ALA A 433 -8.53 -14.01 16.22
C ALA A 433 -7.39 -13.55 17.13
N VAL A 434 -6.36 -12.98 16.51
CA VAL A 434 -5.20 -12.42 17.20
C VAL A 434 -4.92 -11.01 16.71
N VAL A 435 -4.47 -10.13 17.60
CA VAL A 435 -3.91 -8.82 17.27
C VAL A 435 -2.40 -8.83 17.48
N LEU A 436 -1.66 -8.29 16.51
CA LEU A 436 -0.21 -8.14 16.54
C LEU A 436 0.15 -6.64 16.55
N GLY A 437 1.14 -6.26 17.33
CA GLY A 437 1.68 -4.89 17.35
C GLY A 437 2.97 -4.80 16.54
N VAL A 438 3.17 -3.70 15.80
CA VAL A 438 2.23 -2.59 15.54
C VAL A 438 2.02 -2.37 14.05
N GLU A 439 0.86 -1.91 13.66
CA GLU A 439 0.59 -1.35 12.32
C GLU A 439 0.78 0.17 12.43
N SER A 440 1.98 0.66 12.14
CA SER A 440 2.36 2.06 12.34
C SER A 440 2.50 2.85 11.04
N ARG A 441 2.70 2.18 9.91
CA ARG A 441 3.02 2.80 8.62
C ARG A 441 1.87 2.71 7.62
N SER A 442 0.65 3.06 8.07
CA SER A 442 -0.54 3.10 7.21
C SER A 442 -0.55 4.31 6.26
N SER A 443 0.15 5.39 6.61
CA SER A 443 0.31 6.60 5.81
C SER A 443 1.56 7.36 6.27
N SER A 444 2.08 8.24 5.41
CA SER A 444 3.20 9.12 5.78
C SER A 444 2.84 10.01 6.96
N ALA A 445 3.73 10.08 7.95
CA ALA A 445 3.69 11.08 9.02
C ALA A 445 4.15 12.47 8.55
N ILE A 446 4.81 12.54 7.40
CA ILE A 446 5.44 13.72 6.84
C ILE A 446 4.73 14.16 5.56
N ARG A 447 4.67 15.46 5.35
CA ARG A 447 4.39 16.07 4.05
C ARG A 447 5.60 16.87 3.59
N ILE A 448 6.02 16.68 2.35
CA ILE A 448 6.97 17.55 1.66
C ILE A 448 6.13 18.52 0.84
N PRO A 449 6.06 19.80 1.21
CA PRO A 449 5.15 20.74 0.55
C PRO A 449 5.48 20.92 -0.93
N ARG A 450 4.45 21.12 -1.73
CA ARG A 450 4.58 21.41 -3.17
C ARG A 450 3.41 22.26 -3.65
N ASP A 451 3.66 23.03 -4.67
CA ASP A 451 2.61 23.75 -5.39
C ASP A 451 1.71 22.76 -6.13
N PRO A 452 0.38 22.84 -6.03
CA PRO A 452 -0.54 21.88 -6.62
C PRO A 452 -0.61 21.93 -8.16
N LEU A 453 -0.19 23.03 -8.79
CA LEU A 453 -0.21 23.21 -10.25
C LEU A 453 1.12 22.82 -10.86
N THR A 454 2.22 23.39 -10.37
CA THR A 454 3.56 23.15 -10.90
C THR A 454 4.19 21.85 -10.38
N MET A 455 3.62 21.25 -9.34
CA MET A 455 4.15 20.09 -8.62
C MET A 455 5.53 20.29 -7.98
N THR A 456 6.08 21.51 -8.02
CA THR A 456 7.40 21.85 -7.47
C THR A 456 7.34 22.17 -5.98
N HIS A 457 8.44 21.91 -5.28
CA HIS A 457 8.62 22.42 -3.92
C HIS A 457 8.68 23.96 -3.93
N PRO A 458 8.02 24.67 -3.01
CA PRO A 458 7.96 26.14 -3.04
C PRO A 458 9.33 26.83 -3.08
N ASP A 459 10.30 26.30 -2.33
CA ASP A 459 11.62 26.88 -2.18
C ASP A 459 12.68 26.29 -3.14
N HIS A 460 12.33 25.19 -3.85
CA HIS A 460 13.24 24.44 -4.73
C HIS A 460 12.54 24.10 -6.06
N PRO A 461 12.62 24.97 -7.07
CA PRO A 461 11.85 24.81 -8.31
C PRO A 461 12.24 23.57 -9.16
N ASN A 462 13.38 22.94 -8.90
CA ASN A 462 13.78 21.68 -9.55
C ASN A 462 13.39 20.43 -8.74
N LEU A 463 12.76 20.56 -7.58
CA LEU A 463 12.34 19.46 -6.74
C LEU A 463 10.83 19.21 -6.91
N TYR A 464 10.47 17.98 -7.29
CA TYR A 464 9.11 17.50 -7.51
C TYR A 464 8.76 16.38 -6.51
N PRO A 465 8.28 16.72 -5.30
CA PRO A 465 7.88 15.71 -4.32
C PRO A 465 6.69 14.91 -4.82
N ALA A 466 6.81 13.57 -4.88
CA ALA A 466 5.77 12.70 -5.42
C ALA A 466 5.51 11.46 -4.56
N GLY A 467 4.32 10.93 -4.67
CA GLY A 467 3.91 9.68 -4.07
C GLY A 467 3.61 9.75 -2.58
N GLU A 468 3.71 8.59 -1.93
CA GLU A 468 3.34 8.42 -0.53
C GLU A 468 4.33 9.08 0.42
N GLY A 469 5.64 9.05 0.10
CA GLY A 469 6.67 9.72 0.88
C GLY A 469 6.52 11.23 0.93
N ALA A 470 6.01 11.84 -0.13
CA ALA A 470 5.69 13.26 -0.13
C ALA A 470 4.36 13.60 0.59
N GLY A 471 3.61 12.58 1.06
CA GLY A 471 2.36 12.76 1.80
C GLY A 471 1.11 12.98 0.95
N TYR A 472 1.17 12.74 -0.37
CA TYR A 472 0.05 13.00 -1.30
C TYR A 472 -0.63 11.74 -1.83
N ALA A 473 -0.08 10.57 -1.61
CA ALA A 473 -0.66 9.30 -2.00
C ALA A 473 -0.79 8.35 -0.80
N GLY A 474 -1.47 7.22 -0.98
CA GLY A 474 -1.66 6.23 0.08
C GLY A 474 -1.92 4.84 -0.52
N GLY A 475 -1.15 4.44 -1.54
CA GLY A 475 -1.24 3.13 -2.18
C GLY A 475 -0.74 3.16 -3.62
N ILE A 476 -0.67 1.99 -4.26
CA ILE A 476 -0.04 1.76 -5.57
C ILE A 476 -0.59 2.72 -6.63
N THR A 477 -1.90 2.69 -6.88
CA THR A 477 -2.53 3.49 -7.96
C THR A 477 -2.42 4.98 -7.72
N SER A 478 -2.62 5.45 -6.48
CA SER A 478 -2.51 6.88 -6.18
C SER A 478 -1.07 7.38 -6.27
N SER A 479 -0.09 6.54 -5.92
CA SER A 479 1.34 6.86 -6.10
C SER A 479 1.73 6.89 -7.57
N ALA A 480 1.25 5.92 -8.37
CA ALA A 480 1.46 5.88 -9.82
C ALA A 480 0.93 7.14 -10.50
N LEU A 481 -0.33 7.52 -10.21
CA LEU A 481 -0.93 8.75 -10.73
C LEU A 481 -0.14 10.01 -10.33
N ASP A 482 0.35 10.04 -9.10
CA ASP A 482 1.10 11.18 -8.61
C ASP A 482 2.48 11.29 -9.27
N GLY A 483 3.11 10.15 -9.57
CA GLY A 483 4.34 10.06 -10.37
C GLY A 483 4.14 10.52 -11.81
N ILE A 484 3.06 10.08 -12.48
CA ILE A 484 2.68 10.54 -13.82
C ILE A 484 2.56 12.08 -13.84
N ARG A 485 1.78 12.65 -12.91
CA ARG A 485 1.59 14.10 -12.83
C ARG A 485 2.89 14.88 -12.58
N ALA A 486 3.79 14.34 -11.74
CA ALA A 486 5.09 14.97 -11.51
C ALA A 486 5.94 14.97 -12.79
N ALA A 487 5.94 13.86 -13.54
CA ALA A 487 6.64 13.76 -14.81
C ALA A 487 6.05 14.69 -15.89
N GLU A 488 4.73 14.75 -16.01
CA GLU A 488 4.03 15.66 -16.91
C GLU A 488 4.42 17.13 -16.61
N ALA A 489 4.44 17.54 -15.33
CA ALA A 489 4.84 18.87 -14.91
C ALA A 489 6.32 19.19 -15.27
N VAL A 490 7.21 18.20 -15.18
CA VAL A 490 8.60 18.34 -15.66
C VAL A 490 8.62 18.56 -17.17
N CYS A 491 7.87 17.75 -17.93
CA CYS A 491 7.79 17.84 -19.40
C CYS A 491 7.29 19.22 -19.85
N GLU A 492 6.19 19.71 -19.29
CA GLU A 492 5.62 21.03 -19.60
C GLU A 492 6.62 22.16 -19.34
N ARG A 493 7.32 22.11 -18.22
CA ARG A 493 8.32 23.11 -17.88
C ARG A 493 9.49 23.14 -18.85
N LEU A 494 10.05 21.97 -19.21
CA LEU A 494 11.18 21.88 -20.13
C LEU A 494 10.80 22.29 -21.55
N GLN A 495 9.58 22.00 -22.00
CA GLN A 495 9.07 22.46 -23.30
C GLN A 495 8.89 23.99 -23.34
N THR A 496 8.37 24.57 -22.25
CA THR A 496 8.20 26.04 -22.17
C THR A 496 9.53 26.79 -22.23
N HIS A 497 10.61 26.18 -21.71
CA HIS A 497 11.96 26.76 -21.78
C HIS A 497 12.64 26.63 -23.15
N LYS A 498 12.27 25.61 -23.95
CA LYS A 498 12.76 25.46 -25.33
C LYS A 498 12.14 26.46 -26.33
N ASN A 499 10.95 26.99 -25.99
CA ASN A 499 10.19 27.93 -26.83
C ASN A 499 10.42 29.40 -26.47
N LYS A 500 11.26 29.70 -25.51
CA LYS A 500 11.75 31.04 -25.14
C LYS A 500 13.21 31.22 -25.54
#